data_3fc8c14f4263961a8ead97e4cb3820ef
#
_entry.id   3fc8c14f4263961a8ead97e4cb3820ef
#
_cell.length_a   1.000
_cell.length_b   1.000
_cell.length_c   1.000
_cell.angle_alpha   90.00
_cell.angle_beta   90.00
_cell.angle_gamma   90.00
#
_symmetry.space_group_name_H-M   'P 1'
#
loop_
_entity.id
_entity.type
_entity.pdbx_description
1 polymer ?
#
loop_
_entity_poly.entity_id
_entity_poly.type
_entity_poly.pdbx_seq_one_letter_code
_entity_poly.pdbx_strand_id
1 'polypeptide(L)'
;MAGCFRFVKEENTMTWRIVHICQSEKMQLKLDNLLIKKMGQDYIIPLSDISIIVAEGGETVVTLRLLSALSKYNIALIVCDNEHLPTGIYHSQNGHFRAYKKLQEQLLWTQEQKDKLWQIVTYFKINNQQDVLSMFEKNIDCIQLLANYKDHIEYGDKTNREGHAAKVYFNELFGKKFVRLTQQETDVINAGLNYGYAIMRAQMARIISGYGLNPLIGIFHKNEYNQFNLVDDLMEPFRQIIDVWVYQNLRDEEYLKYEFRLALTDTLNAKIRYGKETCSVTVAMDKYVKGFLKCISDKDTSKFYCPMVSSVEWS
;
A
#
# COMPACT_ATOMS: atom_id res chain seq x y z
N MET A 1 -22.61 -4.18 22.28
CA MET A 1 -21.73 -4.13 21.09
C MET A 1 -20.37 -3.59 21.54
N ALA A 2 -19.52 -4.49 21.98
CA ALA A 2 -18.16 -4.17 22.41
C ALA A 2 -17.21 -4.55 21.25
N GLY A 3 -16.35 -3.64 20.84
CA GLY A 3 -15.22 -4.02 20.01
C GLY A 3 -15.04 -3.22 18.75
N CYS A 4 -14.53 -1.99 18.89
CA CYS A 4 -14.05 -1.20 17.75
C CYS A 4 -12.52 -0.97 17.80
N PHE A 5 -11.78 -1.80 18.55
CA PHE A 5 -10.32 -1.80 18.60
C PHE A 5 -9.84 -3.23 18.56
N ARG A 6 -9.25 -3.63 17.45
CA ARG A 6 -8.50 -4.88 17.35
C ARG A 6 -7.02 -4.54 17.45
N PHE A 7 -6.37 -5.07 18.47
CA PHE A 7 -4.91 -5.06 18.58
C PHE A 7 -4.42 -6.41 18.06
N VAL A 8 -3.73 -6.41 16.95
CA VAL A 8 -2.99 -7.58 16.50
C VAL A 8 -1.72 -7.66 17.35
N LYS A 9 -1.63 -8.67 18.19
CA LYS A 9 -0.47 -8.95 19.05
C LYS A 9 0.37 -9.99 18.34
N GLU A 10 1.53 -9.62 17.81
CA GLU A 10 2.59 -10.58 17.50
C GLU A 10 3.73 -10.45 18.52
N GLU A 11 4.17 -11.59 19.02
CA GLU A 11 5.33 -11.70 19.92
C GLU A 11 6.62 -11.49 19.12
N ASN A 12 7.47 -10.55 19.63
CA ASN A 12 8.92 -10.43 19.35
C ASN A 12 9.44 -9.90 18.01
N THR A 13 8.71 -9.00 17.30
CA THR A 13 9.36 -8.04 16.40
C THR A 13 8.70 -6.69 16.60
N MET A 14 9.41 -5.57 16.37
CA MET A 14 8.80 -4.22 16.41
C MET A 14 7.70 -4.14 15.34
N THR A 15 6.51 -4.62 15.67
CA THR A 15 5.33 -4.61 14.82
C THR A 15 4.70 -3.23 14.94
N TRP A 16 4.77 -2.47 13.85
CA TRP A 16 4.09 -1.20 13.73
C TRP A 16 2.60 -1.45 13.57
N ARG A 17 1.82 -1.03 14.58
CA ARG A 17 0.37 -1.25 14.63
C ARG A 17 -0.37 -0.33 13.67
N ILE A 18 -1.43 -0.84 13.07
CA ILE A 18 -2.44 -0.04 12.37
C ILE A 18 -3.60 0.17 13.34
N VAL A 19 -3.96 1.44 13.57
CA VAL A 19 -5.05 1.82 14.49
C VAL A 19 -6.24 2.27 13.65
N HIS A 20 -7.32 1.49 13.69
CA HIS A 20 -8.56 1.81 12.98
C HIS A 20 -9.58 2.45 13.93
N ILE A 21 -10.07 3.64 13.59
CA ILE A 21 -10.93 4.45 14.43
C ILE A 21 -12.21 4.79 13.66
N CYS A 22 -13.33 4.12 14.00
CA CYS A 22 -14.60 4.33 13.30
C CYS A 22 -15.40 5.51 13.86
N GLN A 23 -15.36 5.69 15.17
CA GLN A 23 -16.07 6.76 15.86
C GLN A 23 -15.29 7.13 17.11
N SER A 24 -14.97 8.39 17.26
CA SER A 24 -14.41 8.96 18.48
C SER A 24 -14.78 10.44 18.57
N GLU A 25 -14.83 10.95 19.79
CA GLU A 25 -15.09 12.35 20.05
C GLU A 25 -13.82 13.17 19.79
N LYS A 26 -12.67 12.61 20.19
CA LYS A 26 -11.40 13.32 20.12
C LYS A 26 -10.20 12.41 20.08
N MET A 27 -9.23 12.78 19.23
CA MET A 27 -7.88 12.27 19.22
C MET A 27 -6.90 13.37 19.66
N GLN A 28 -6.05 13.09 20.63
CA GLN A 28 -5.07 14.05 21.13
C GLN A 28 -3.79 13.39 21.61
N LEU A 29 -2.72 14.17 21.73
CA LEU A 29 -1.45 13.74 22.31
C LEU A 29 -1.51 13.78 23.83
N LYS A 30 -1.06 12.69 24.50
CA LYS A 30 -0.85 12.61 25.95
C LYS A 30 0.44 11.83 26.24
N LEU A 31 1.50 12.53 26.67
CA LEU A 31 2.79 11.91 27.03
C LEU A 31 3.30 10.90 25.97
N ASP A 32 3.54 11.36 24.76
CA ASP A 32 3.97 10.54 23.62
C ASP A 32 3.04 9.36 23.25
N ASN A 33 1.79 9.41 23.71
CA ASN A 33 0.75 8.46 23.35
C ASN A 33 -0.37 9.13 22.57
N LEU A 34 -0.99 8.37 21.68
CA LEU A 34 -2.29 8.65 21.12
C LEU A 34 -3.35 8.41 22.21
N LEU A 35 -4.06 9.45 22.61
CA LEU A 35 -5.23 9.34 23.46
C LEU A 35 -6.48 9.49 22.60
N ILE A 36 -7.34 8.47 22.60
CA ILE A 36 -8.63 8.44 21.92
C ILE A 36 -9.73 8.50 22.97
N LYS A 37 -10.61 9.49 22.86
CA LYS A 37 -11.82 9.58 23.70
C LYS A 37 -13.01 9.05 22.95
N LYS A 38 -13.72 8.07 23.55
CA LYS A 38 -14.89 7.44 22.95
C LYS A 38 -15.88 7.03 24.05
N MET A 39 -17.11 7.53 23.99
CA MET A 39 -18.20 7.19 24.93
C MET A 39 -17.77 7.26 26.40
N GLY A 40 -17.06 8.33 26.76
CA GLY A 40 -16.59 8.54 28.13
C GLY A 40 -15.41 7.65 28.54
N GLN A 41 -14.85 6.85 27.65
CA GLN A 41 -13.66 6.02 27.90
C GLN A 41 -12.43 6.59 27.19
N ASP A 42 -11.28 6.46 27.85
CA ASP A 42 -9.98 6.86 27.33
C ASP A 42 -9.18 5.63 26.88
N TYR A 43 -8.76 5.62 25.62
CA TYR A 43 -7.87 4.60 25.07
C TYR A 43 -6.50 5.22 24.81
N ILE A 44 -5.45 4.59 25.30
CA ILE A 44 -4.08 5.12 25.23
C ILE A 44 -3.20 4.12 24.48
N ILE A 45 -2.53 4.59 23.40
CA ILE A 45 -1.66 3.77 22.55
C ILE A 45 -0.34 4.53 22.39
N PRO A 46 0.83 3.92 22.69
CA PRO A 46 2.12 4.55 22.46
C PRO A 46 2.30 4.89 20.98
N LEU A 47 2.74 6.12 20.67
CA LEU A 47 2.98 6.53 19.27
C LEU A 47 4.11 5.71 18.64
N SER A 48 5.08 5.23 19.42
CA SER A 48 6.15 4.33 18.97
C SER A 48 5.63 3.04 18.34
N ASP A 49 4.44 2.60 18.73
CA ASP A 49 3.86 1.34 18.27
C ASP A 49 3.00 1.48 16.99
N ILE A 50 2.72 2.73 16.57
CA ILE A 50 1.77 3.02 15.51
C ILE A 50 2.49 3.31 14.19
N SER A 51 2.07 2.67 13.11
CA SER A 51 2.49 3.00 11.74
C SER A 51 1.46 3.87 11.01
N ILE A 52 0.19 3.48 11.10
CA ILE A 52 -0.92 4.13 10.41
C ILE A 52 -2.08 4.29 11.37
N ILE A 53 -2.78 5.41 11.24
CA ILE A 53 -4.10 5.62 11.84
C ILE A 53 -5.10 5.74 10.69
N VAL A 54 -6.17 4.95 10.71
CA VAL A 54 -7.31 5.08 9.79
C VAL A 54 -8.46 5.68 10.58
N ALA A 55 -8.88 6.89 10.22
CA ALA A 55 -9.97 7.61 10.87
C ALA A 55 -11.18 7.69 9.94
N GLU A 56 -12.24 6.93 10.29
CA GLU A 56 -13.51 6.89 9.55
C GLU A 56 -14.58 7.81 10.17
N GLY A 57 -14.34 8.35 11.34
CA GLY A 57 -15.30 9.21 12.04
C GLY A 57 -15.23 10.67 11.58
N GLY A 58 -16.18 11.12 10.74
CA GLY A 58 -16.19 12.46 10.19
C GLY A 58 -16.26 13.60 11.21
N GLU A 59 -16.77 13.34 12.42
CA GLU A 59 -16.89 14.35 13.50
C GLU A 59 -15.76 14.27 14.54
N THR A 60 -14.77 13.40 14.33
CA THR A 60 -13.65 13.25 15.27
C THR A 60 -12.77 14.50 15.29
N VAL A 61 -12.62 15.12 16.47
CA VAL A 61 -11.71 16.27 16.66
C VAL A 61 -10.28 15.81 16.81
N VAL A 62 -9.38 16.34 15.98
CA VAL A 62 -7.94 16.06 16.03
C VAL A 62 -7.17 17.29 16.46
N THR A 63 -6.31 17.17 17.47
CA THR A 63 -5.51 18.32 17.94
C THR A 63 -4.26 18.53 17.09
N LEU A 64 -3.89 19.80 16.84
CA LEU A 64 -2.64 20.14 16.12
C LEU A 64 -1.39 19.58 16.80
N ARG A 65 -1.38 19.47 18.14
CA ARG A 65 -0.29 18.80 18.88
C ARG A 65 -0.14 17.34 18.47
N LEU A 66 -1.26 16.63 18.27
CA LEU A 66 -1.21 15.25 17.80
C LEU A 66 -0.65 15.20 16.38
N LEU A 67 -1.15 16.02 15.44
CA LEU A 67 -0.64 16.03 14.06
C LEU A 67 0.87 16.30 14.01
N SER A 68 1.36 17.25 14.81
CA SER A 68 2.81 17.50 14.94
C SER A 68 3.57 16.27 15.46
N ALA A 69 3.03 15.55 16.44
CA ALA A 69 3.62 14.32 16.94
C ALA A 69 3.59 13.19 15.91
N LEU A 70 2.49 13.02 15.18
CA LEU A 70 2.40 12.04 14.07
C LEU A 70 3.51 12.26 13.04
N SER A 71 3.78 13.51 12.66
CA SER A 71 4.91 13.84 11.78
C SER A 71 6.25 13.43 12.37
N LYS A 72 6.49 13.73 13.66
CA LYS A 72 7.74 13.39 14.35
C LYS A 72 7.98 11.87 14.39
N TYR A 73 6.92 11.09 14.62
CA TYR A 73 6.98 9.63 14.68
C TYR A 73 6.82 8.96 13.30
N ASN A 74 6.72 9.74 12.21
CA ASN A 74 6.49 9.26 10.86
C ASN A 74 5.26 8.33 10.77
N ILE A 75 4.16 8.73 11.42
CA ILE A 75 2.88 8.02 11.41
C ILE A 75 1.99 8.63 10.34
N ALA A 76 1.43 7.81 9.45
CA ALA A 76 0.44 8.26 8.48
C ALA A 76 -0.96 8.29 9.12
N LEU A 77 -1.76 9.33 8.81
CA LEU A 77 -3.18 9.38 9.14
C LEU A 77 -3.99 9.39 7.86
N ILE A 78 -4.82 8.38 7.69
CA ILE A 78 -5.81 8.27 6.60
C ILE A 78 -7.12 8.84 7.11
N VAL A 79 -7.70 9.75 6.34
CA VAL A 79 -9.03 10.32 6.61
C VAL A 79 -10.00 9.77 5.57
N CYS A 80 -11.15 9.31 6.04
CA CYS A 80 -12.22 8.77 5.21
C CYS A 80 -13.39 9.77 5.12
N ASP A 81 -14.19 9.65 4.05
CA ASP A 81 -15.44 10.38 3.87
C ASP A 81 -16.61 9.75 4.63
N ASN A 82 -17.83 10.24 4.37
CA ASN A 82 -19.05 9.76 5.00
C ASN A 82 -19.45 8.34 4.55
N GLU A 83 -18.89 7.86 3.43
CA GLU A 83 -19.05 6.49 2.93
C GLU A 83 -17.95 5.56 3.46
N HIS A 84 -17.11 6.07 4.37
CA HIS A 84 -15.97 5.39 4.96
C HIS A 84 -14.84 5.06 3.96
N LEU A 85 -14.80 5.74 2.80
CA LEU A 85 -13.76 5.55 1.81
C LEU A 85 -12.59 6.53 2.05
N PRO A 86 -11.33 6.09 1.92
CA PRO A 86 -10.17 6.94 2.09
C PRO A 86 -10.12 8.08 1.06
N THR A 87 -10.14 9.32 1.54
CA THR A 87 -10.11 10.55 0.69
C THR A 87 -8.88 11.40 0.91
N GLY A 88 -8.19 11.24 2.05
CA GLY A 88 -7.01 12.03 2.34
C GLY A 88 -5.97 11.27 3.16
N ILE A 89 -4.70 11.60 2.94
CA ILE A 89 -3.58 11.05 3.70
C ILE A 89 -2.75 12.22 4.24
N TYR A 90 -2.64 12.29 5.57
CA TYR A 90 -1.66 13.11 6.24
C TYR A 90 -0.40 12.28 6.51
N HIS A 91 0.76 12.74 6.05
CA HIS A 91 2.04 12.10 6.30
C HIS A 91 3.14 13.14 6.57
N SER A 92 4.24 12.71 7.17
CA SER A 92 5.38 13.59 7.42
C SER A 92 6.07 13.97 6.10
N GLN A 93 6.25 15.26 5.85
CA GLN A 93 7.06 15.75 4.72
C GLN A 93 8.57 15.62 4.97
N ASN A 94 8.99 15.66 6.24
CA ASN A 94 10.40 15.68 6.66
C ASN A 94 10.78 14.44 7.47
N GLY A 95 10.37 13.25 7.01
CA GLY A 95 10.62 11.98 7.70
C GLY A 95 12.10 11.60 7.82
N HIS A 96 13.02 12.32 7.14
CA HIS A 96 14.45 12.02 7.13
C HIS A 96 15.30 13.28 7.29
N PHE A 97 16.29 13.25 8.19
CA PHE A 97 17.16 14.40 8.50
C PHE A 97 18.02 14.89 7.31
N ARG A 98 18.25 14.06 6.28
CA ARG A 98 18.94 14.40 5.03
C ARG A 98 17.98 14.53 3.84
N ALA A 99 16.71 14.89 4.05
CA ALA A 99 15.71 14.94 2.99
C ALA A 99 16.14 15.79 1.79
N TYR A 100 16.77 16.96 2.02
CA TYR A 100 17.30 17.79 0.94
C TYR A 100 18.37 17.08 0.10
N LYS A 101 19.35 16.43 0.75
CA LYS A 101 20.39 15.66 0.03
C LYS A 101 19.77 14.51 -0.77
N LYS A 102 18.81 13.81 -0.18
CA LYS A 102 18.11 12.70 -0.83
C LYS A 102 17.28 13.18 -2.03
N LEU A 103 16.63 14.34 -1.92
CA LEU A 103 15.94 14.95 -3.04
C LEU A 103 16.92 15.29 -4.18
N GLN A 104 18.08 15.89 -3.88
CA GLN A 104 19.09 16.15 -4.90
C GLN A 104 19.56 14.86 -5.59
N GLU A 105 19.86 13.80 -4.83
CA GLU A 105 20.22 12.48 -5.37
C GLU A 105 19.10 11.93 -6.28
N GLN A 106 17.84 12.06 -5.88
CA GLN A 106 16.67 11.60 -6.64
C GLN A 106 16.50 12.36 -7.97
N LEU A 107 16.72 13.67 -7.97
CA LEU A 107 16.66 14.49 -9.17
C LEU A 107 17.74 14.14 -10.20
N LEU A 108 18.86 13.56 -9.76
CA LEU A 108 19.95 13.13 -10.61
C LEU A 108 19.76 11.71 -11.20
N TRP A 109 18.68 11.01 -10.86
CA TRP A 109 18.39 9.71 -11.47
C TRP A 109 18.22 9.86 -12.98
N THR A 110 19.05 9.17 -13.74
CA THR A 110 19.01 9.24 -15.20
C THR A 110 17.76 8.54 -15.75
N GLN A 111 17.33 8.93 -16.96
CA GLN A 111 16.20 8.29 -17.61
C GLN A 111 16.46 6.78 -17.82
N GLU A 112 17.68 6.39 -18.19
CA GLU A 112 18.08 4.98 -18.34
C GLU A 112 17.90 4.18 -17.04
N GLN A 113 18.30 4.74 -15.88
CA GLN A 113 18.09 4.10 -14.58
C GLN A 113 16.59 3.94 -14.28
N LYS A 114 15.80 4.98 -14.53
CA LYS A 114 14.34 4.94 -14.34
C LYS A 114 13.68 3.89 -15.23
N ASP A 115 14.01 3.86 -16.52
CA ASP A 115 13.44 2.93 -17.49
C ASP A 115 13.77 1.47 -17.15
N LYS A 116 15.00 1.19 -16.71
CA LYS A 116 15.43 -0.13 -16.27
C LYS A 116 14.69 -0.57 -14.99
N LEU A 117 14.56 0.33 -14.02
CA LEU A 117 13.84 0.04 -12.78
C LEU A 117 12.34 -0.16 -13.03
N TRP A 118 11.75 0.64 -13.90
CA TRP A 118 10.35 0.45 -14.29
C TRP A 118 10.12 -0.90 -14.97
N GLN A 119 11.02 -1.33 -15.84
CA GLN A 119 10.95 -2.67 -16.42
C GLN A 119 10.90 -3.76 -15.34
N ILE A 120 11.76 -3.66 -14.31
CA ILE A 120 11.78 -4.63 -13.20
C ILE A 120 10.47 -4.59 -12.39
N VAL A 121 9.99 -3.39 -12.06
CA VAL A 121 8.73 -3.21 -11.32
C VAL A 121 7.56 -3.79 -12.09
N THR A 122 7.47 -3.49 -13.39
CA THR A 122 6.44 -4.03 -14.29
C THR A 122 6.54 -5.55 -14.41
N TYR A 123 7.75 -6.09 -14.52
CA TYR A 123 7.96 -7.55 -14.48
C TYR A 123 7.41 -8.17 -13.20
N PHE A 124 7.70 -7.59 -12.04
CA PHE A 124 7.19 -8.10 -10.75
C PHE A 124 5.66 -8.02 -10.67
N LYS A 125 5.07 -6.91 -11.14
CA LYS A 125 3.62 -6.75 -11.20
C LYS A 125 2.96 -7.84 -12.04
N ILE A 126 3.41 -8.02 -13.29
CA ILE A 126 2.83 -9.00 -14.22
C ILE A 126 3.06 -10.42 -13.71
N ASN A 127 4.22 -10.69 -13.11
CA ASN A 127 4.49 -11.98 -12.48
C ASN A 127 3.46 -12.30 -11.38
N ASN A 128 3.20 -11.34 -10.49
CA ASN A 128 2.21 -11.53 -9.43
C ASN A 128 0.78 -11.64 -9.98
N GLN A 129 0.44 -10.91 -11.04
CA GLN A 129 -0.86 -11.09 -11.74
C GLN A 129 -0.99 -12.50 -12.31
N GLN A 130 0.05 -13.03 -12.94
CA GLN A 130 0.10 -14.40 -13.44
C GLN A 130 -0.08 -15.42 -12.31
N ASP A 131 0.64 -15.24 -11.20
CA ASP A 131 0.56 -16.10 -10.02
C ASP A 131 -0.86 -16.10 -9.43
N VAL A 132 -1.52 -14.93 -9.32
CA VAL A 132 -2.90 -14.83 -8.83
C VAL A 132 -3.88 -15.56 -9.74
N LEU A 133 -3.77 -15.41 -11.06
CA LEU A 133 -4.63 -16.16 -11.98
C LEU A 133 -4.41 -17.67 -11.83
N SER A 134 -3.17 -18.10 -11.63
CA SER A 134 -2.83 -19.52 -11.38
C SER A 134 -3.40 -20.02 -10.05
N MET A 135 -3.31 -19.24 -8.96
CA MET A 135 -3.89 -19.56 -7.65
C MET A 135 -5.39 -19.84 -7.70
N PHE A 136 -6.11 -19.13 -8.57
CA PHE A 136 -7.56 -19.27 -8.72
C PHE A 136 -7.96 -20.11 -9.95
N GLU A 137 -7.03 -20.91 -10.49
CA GLU A 137 -7.26 -21.84 -11.60
C GLU A 137 -7.99 -21.19 -12.79
N LYS A 138 -7.57 -19.95 -13.12
CA LYS A 138 -8.14 -19.17 -14.21
C LYS A 138 -7.68 -19.69 -15.58
N ASN A 139 -8.25 -19.13 -16.66
CA ASN A 139 -7.99 -19.58 -18.03
C ASN A 139 -6.48 -19.61 -18.33
N ILE A 140 -5.99 -20.78 -18.76
CA ILE A 140 -4.58 -21.03 -19.05
C ILE A 140 -4.07 -20.12 -20.19
N ASP A 141 -4.90 -19.79 -21.18
CA ASP A 141 -4.51 -18.92 -22.29
C ASP A 141 -4.21 -17.49 -21.77
N CYS A 142 -5.02 -17.01 -20.79
CA CYS A 142 -4.78 -15.72 -20.14
C CYS A 142 -3.48 -15.72 -19.33
N ILE A 143 -3.21 -16.81 -18.59
CA ILE A 143 -1.97 -17.00 -17.84
C ILE A 143 -0.76 -17.01 -18.76
N GLN A 144 -0.83 -17.71 -19.89
CA GLN A 144 0.23 -17.73 -20.90
C GLN A 144 0.43 -16.38 -21.57
N LEU A 145 -0.66 -15.65 -21.83
CA LEU A 145 -0.60 -14.30 -22.38
C LEU A 145 0.11 -13.32 -21.44
N LEU A 146 -0.16 -13.40 -20.12
CA LEU A 146 0.57 -12.62 -19.12
C LEU A 146 2.05 -13.00 -19.09
N ALA A 147 2.40 -14.29 -19.19
CA ALA A 147 3.79 -14.73 -19.29
C ALA A 147 4.47 -14.12 -20.51
N ASN A 148 3.81 -14.14 -21.67
CA ASN A 148 4.33 -13.51 -22.88
C ASN A 148 4.56 -12.00 -22.71
N TYR A 149 3.60 -11.27 -22.11
CA TYR A 149 3.78 -9.84 -21.83
C TYR A 149 4.98 -9.59 -20.92
N LYS A 150 5.12 -10.38 -19.83
CA LYS A 150 6.22 -10.29 -18.88
C LYS A 150 7.59 -10.46 -19.54
N ASP A 151 7.71 -11.44 -20.45
CA ASP A 151 8.99 -11.76 -21.12
C ASP A 151 9.38 -10.74 -22.22
N HIS A 152 8.44 -9.89 -22.65
CA HIS A 152 8.64 -8.90 -23.70
C HIS A 152 8.49 -7.45 -23.23
N ILE A 153 8.78 -7.18 -21.94
CA ILE A 153 8.81 -5.81 -21.42
C ILE A 153 10.08 -5.13 -21.86
N GLU A 154 9.96 -4.04 -22.61
CA GLU A 154 11.07 -3.18 -22.97
C GLU A 154 11.45 -2.20 -21.85
N TYR A 155 12.64 -1.60 -21.94
CA TYR A 155 13.04 -0.51 -21.04
C TYR A 155 12.02 0.64 -21.11
N GLY A 156 11.51 1.06 -19.94
CA GLY A 156 10.48 2.09 -19.83
C GLY A 156 9.09 1.63 -20.28
N ASP A 157 8.88 0.32 -20.51
CA ASP A 157 7.62 -0.29 -20.97
C ASP A 157 6.99 0.45 -22.17
N LYS A 158 7.77 0.77 -23.18
CA LYS A 158 7.36 1.56 -24.36
C LYS A 158 6.17 0.96 -25.10
N THR A 159 5.97 -0.35 -25.01
CA THR A 159 4.85 -1.08 -25.63
C THR A 159 3.65 -1.23 -24.71
N ASN A 160 3.65 -0.57 -23.53
CA ASN A 160 2.56 -0.57 -22.56
C ASN A 160 2.09 -1.99 -22.16
N ARG A 161 3.06 -2.88 -21.91
CA ARG A 161 2.77 -4.25 -21.45
C ARG A 161 2.05 -4.27 -20.12
N GLU A 162 2.39 -3.32 -19.24
CA GLU A 162 1.72 -3.11 -17.96
C GLU A 162 0.21 -2.92 -18.11
N GLY A 163 -0.19 -1.97 -18.95
CA GLY A 163 -1.62 -1.67 -19.19
C GLY A 163 -2.36 -2.82 -19.89
N HIS A 164 -1.71 -3.50 -20.87
CA HIS A 164 -2.29 -4.66 -21.53
C HIS A 164 -2.48 -5.83 -20.56
N ALA A 165 -1.48 -6.11 -19.71
CA ALA A 165 -1.53 -7.15 -18.70
C ALA A 165 -2.63 -6.86 -17.66
N ALA A 166 -2.72 -5.62 -17.19
CA ALA A 166 -3.76 -5.20 -16.24
C ALA A 166 -5.16 -5.45 -16.78
N LYS A 167 -5.42 -5.13 -18.06
CA LYS A 167 -6.71 -5.37 -18.69
C LYS A 167 -7.06 -6.87 -18.76
N VAL A 168 -6.12 -7.72 -19.18
CA VAL A 168 -6.33 -9.17 -19.24
C VAL A 168 -6.57 -9.71 -17.84
N TYR A 169 -5.73 -9.33 -16.88
CA TYR A 169 -5.80 -9.76 -15.49
C TYR A 169 -7.13 -9.44 -14.83
N PHE A 170 -7.56 -8.18 -14.84
CA PHE A 170 -8.82 -7.78 -14.20
C PHE A 170 -10.05 -8.40 -14.86
N ASN A 171 -10.06 -8.51 -16.19
CA ASN A 171 -11.15 -9.15 -16.91
C ASN A 171 -11.24 -10.65 -16.59
N GLU A 172 -10.12 -11.32 -16.42
CA GLU A 172 -10.11 -12.74 -16.09
C GLU A 172 -10.43 -12.98 -14.61
N LEU A 173 -9.93 -12.13 -13.72
CA LEU A 173 -10.15 -12.26 -12.28
C LEU A 173 -11.59 -11.96 -11.88
N PHE A 174 -12.13 -10.80 -12.29
CA PHE A 174 -13.43 -10.30 -11.86
C PHE A 174 -14.53 -10.40 -12.93
N GLY A 175 -14.19 -10.86 -14.13
CA GLY A 175 -15.12 -11.08 -15.23
C GLY A 175 -15.01 -10.02 -16.34
N LYS A 176 -15.41 -10.42 -17.56
CA LYS A 176 -15.23 -9.63 -18.80
C LYS A 176 -15.90 -8.25 -18.80
N LYS A 177 -16.90 -8.04 -17.95
CA LYS A 177 -17.61 -6.77 -17.80
C LYS A 177 -17.02 -5.87 -16.72
N PHE A 178 -16.04 -6.35 -15.96
CA PHE A 178 -15.42 -5.57 -14.91
C PHE A 178 -14.66 -4.37 -15.48
N VAL A 179 -14.95 -3.20 -14.93
CA VAL A 179 -14.24 -1.95 -15.24
C VAL A 179 -13.61 -1.45 -13.95
N ARG A 180 -12.30 -1.24 -13.95
CA ARG A 180 -11.59 -0.69 -12.80
C ARG A 180 -11.93 0.81 -12.68
N LEU A 181 -12.66 1.15 -11.60
CA LEU A 181 -13.09 2.53 -11.28
C LEU A 181 -12.30 3.01 -10.05
N THR A 182 -11.67 4.17 -10.16
CA THR A 182 -10.85 4.77 -9.10
C THR A 182 -11.57 5.90 -8.36
N GLN A 183 -12.72 6.34 -8.85
CA GLN A 183 -13.50 7.45 -8.30
C GLN A 183 -14.98 7.13 -8.35
N GLN A 184 -15.73 7.61 -7.35
CA GLN A 184 -17.19 7.71 -7.15
C GLN A 184 -18.08 6.52 -7.61
N GLU A 185 -19.15 6.23 -6.85
CA GLU A 185 -20.20 5.23 -7.12
C GLU A 185 -19.62 3.90 -7.63
N THR A 186 -18.83 3.27 -6.80
CA THR A 186 -18.17 2.04 -7.16
C THR A 186 -18.95 0.84 -6.61
N ASP A 187 -19.03 -0.23 -7.42
CA ASP A 187 -19.42 -1.53 -6.90
C ASP A 187 -18.50 -1.97 -5.73
N VAL A 188 -18.91 -2.97 -4.98
CA VAL A 188 -18.21 -3.45 -3.79
C VAL A 188 -16.77 -3.89 -4.09
N ILE A 189 -16.52 -4.47 -5.27
CA ILE A 189 -15.17 -4.89 -5.68
C ILE A 189 -14.26 -3.67 -5.85
N ASN A 190 -14.70 -2.67 -6.61
CA ASN A 190 -13.94 -1.43 -6.77
C ASN A 190 -13.77 -0.67 -5.44
N ALA A 191 -14.81 -0.63 -4.58
CA ALA A 191 -14.72 -0.05 -3.25
C ALA A 191 -13.64 -0.74 -2.40
N GLY A 192 -13.63 -2.08 -2.38
CA GLY A 192 -12.62 -2.87 -1.67
C GLY A 192 -11.20 -2.66 -2.20
N LEU A 193 -11.03 -2.66 -3.53
CA LEU A 193 -9.74 -2.38 -4.18
C LEU A 193 -9.25 -0.95 -3.86
N ASN A 194 -10.14 0.05 -3.95
CA ASN A 194 -9.79 1.45 -3.65
C ASN A 194 -9.38 1.61 -2.19
N TYR A 195 -10.14 1.01 -1.27
CA TYR A 195 -9.84 1.04 0.17
C TYR A 195 -8.48 0.39 0.47
N GLY A 196 -8.29 -0.85 0.04
CA GLY A 196 -7.05 -1.59 0.29
C GLY A 196 -5.81 -0.92 -0.35
N TYR A 197 -5.94 -0.41 -1.57
CA TYR A 197 -4.85 0.32 -2.23
C TYR A 197 -4.53 1.64 -1.53
N ALA A 198 -5.51 2.34 -0.94
CA ALA A 198 -5.23 3.55 -0.17
C ALA A 198 -4.44 3.24 1.11
N ILE A 199 -4.77 2.16 1.82
CA ILE A 199 -4.01 1.69 2.98
C ILE A 199 -2.57 1.34 2.59
N MET A 200 -2.40 0.58 1.52
CA MET A 200 -1.08 0.19 0.99
C MET A 200 -0.27 1.41 0.54
N ARG A 201 -0.91 2.37 -0.15
CA ARG A 201 -0.31 3.64 -0.57
C ARG A 201 0.21 4.45 0.63
N ALA A 202 -0.58 4.55 1.70
CA ALA A 202 -0.17 5.26 2.91
C ALA A 202 1.07 4.62 3.56
N GLN A 203 1.12 3.29 3.62
CA GLN A 203 2.29 2.58 4.14
C GLN A 203 3.52 2.77 3.25
N MET A 204 3.37 2.68 1.93
CA MET A 204 4.47 2.90 1.00
C MET A 204 4.98 4.34 1.06
N ALA A 205 4.06 5.33 1.12
CA ALA A 205 4.41 6.75 1.26
C ALA A 205 5.21 7.01 2.55
N ARG A 206 4.79 6.40 3.66
CA ARG A 206 5.49 6.45 4.94
C ARG A 206 6.92 5.89 4.83
N ILE A 207 7.10 4.74 4.19
CA ILE A 207 8.42 4.11 3.99
C ILE A 207 9.29 5.02 3.11
N ILE A 208 8.80 5.46 1.96
CA ILE A 208 9.51 6.33 1.01
C ILE A 208 9.99 7.63 1.70
N SER A 209 9.09 8.29 2.44
CA SER A 209 9.42 9.51 3.20
C SER A 209 10.42 9.23 4.32
N GLY A 210 10.34 8.06 4.96
CA GLY A 210 11.30 7.60 5.98
C GLY A 210 12.73 7.42 5.42
N TYR A 211 12.87 7.08 4.13
CA TYR A 211 14.15 7.05 3.41
C TYR A 211 14.58 8.41 2.85
N GLY A 212 13.79 9.46 3.07
CA GLY A 212 14.07 10.81 2.60
C GLY A 212 13.80 11.03 1.12
N LEU A 213 13.13 10.10 0.45
CA LEU A 213 12.72 10.26 -0.94
C LEU A 213 11.45 11.12 -1.04
N ASN A 214 11.33 11.86 -2.14
CA ASN A 214 10.15 12.66 -2.43
C ASN A 214 9.09 11.80 -3.16
N PRO A 215 7.89 11.63 -2.61
CA PRO A 215 6.82 10.85 -3.22
C PRO A 215 6.34 11.36 -4.58
N LEU A 216 6.51 12.66 -4.85
CA LEU A 216 6.08 13.30 -6.10
C LEU A 216 6.89 12.85 -7.33
N ILE A 217 8.18 12.49 -7.12
CA ILE A 217 9.13 12.25 -8.22
C ILE A 217 9.21 10.76 -8.51
N GLY A 218 8.36 10.29 -9.42
CA GLY A 218 8.30 8.89 -9.86
C GLY A 218 9.45 8.49 -10.79
N ILE A 219 9.58 7.17 -10.99
CA ILE A 219 10.44 6.60 -12.03
C ILE A 219 9.71 6.51 -13.38
N PHE A 220 8.39 6.31 -13.35
CA PHE A 220 7.53 6.20 -14.54
C PHE A 220 6.38 7.20 -14.51
N HIS A 221 5.52 7.16 -13.47
CA HIS A 221 4.39 8.09 -13.36
C HIS A 221 4.87 9.53 -13.21
N LYS A 222 4.28 10.42 -14.01
CA LYS A 222 4.62 11.87 -14.08
C LYS A 222 3.36 12.73 -14.12
N ASN A 223 2.29 12.26 -13.46
CA ASN A 223 1.04 13.01 -13.40
C ASN A 223 1.23 14.22 -12.47
N GLU A 224 1.03 15.43 -12.99
CA GLU A 224 1.17 16.69 -12.24
C GLU A 224 0.16 16.84 -11.09
N TYR A 225 -0.97 16.16 -11.17
CA TYR A 225 -2.00 16.17 -10.13
C TYR A 225 -1.81 15.07 -9.08
N ASN A 226 -0.88 14.13 -9.29
CA ASN A 226 -0.65 13.03 -8.38
C ASN A 226 0.49 13.32 -7.40
N GLN A 227 0.16 13.41 -6.12
CA GLN A 227 1.15 13.61 -5.04
C GLN A 227 1.96 12.35 -4.70
N PHE A 228 1.68 11.21 -5.34
CA PHE A 228 2.19 9.89 -5.00
C PHE A 228 2.82 9.15 -6.19
N ASN A 229 3.37 9.86 -7.18
CA ASN A 229 3.94 9.23 -8.38
C ASN A 229 4.94 8.11 -8.07
N LEU A 230 5.93 8.35 -7.18
CA LEU A 230 6.90 7.31 -6.79
C LEU A 230 6.27 6.20 -5.95
N VAL A 231 5.30 6.57 -5.10
CA VAL A 231 4.58 5.60 -4.26
C VAL A 231 3.80 4.64 -5.13
N ASP A 232 3.07 5.17 -6.12
CA ASP A 232 2.30 4.38 -7.07
C ASP A 232 3.19 3.49 -7.93
N ASP A 233 4.36 4.00 -8.36
CA ASP A 233 5.35 3.18 -9.06
C ASP A 233 5.82 1.98 -8.21
N LEU A 234 6.20 2.22 -6.97
CA LEU A 234 6.81 1.19 -6.12
C LEU A 234 5.79 0.23 -5.48
N MET A 235 4.51 0.60 -5.37
CA MET A 235 3.52 -0.29 -4.81
C MET A 235 2.94 -1.29 -5.83
N GLU A 236 3.21 -1.12 -7.13
CA GLU A 236 2.62 -1.95 -8.18
C GLU A 236 2.75 -3.48 -7.94
N PRO A 237 3.90 -4.04 -7.51
CA PRO A 237 4.01 -5.47 -7.26
C PRO A 237 3.30 -5.96 -5.99
N PHE A 238 2.80 -5.05 -5.16
CA PHE A 238 2.08 -5.40 -3.93
C PHE A 238 0.56 -5.32 -4.08
N ARG A 239 0.05 -4.64 -5.13
CA ARG A 239 -1.39 -4.47 -5.35
C ARG A 239 -2.14 -5.80 -5.37
N GLN A 240 -1.54 -6.83 -5.93
CA GLN A 240 -2.14 -8.15 -6.08
C GLN A 240 -2.46 -8.84 -4.74
N ILE A 241 -1.84 -8.41 -3.63
CA ILE A 241 -2.22 -8.86 -2.28
C ILE A 241 -3.67 -8.43 -1.96
N ILE A 242 -3.98 -7.17 -2.26
CA ILE A 242 -5.34 -6.65 -2.10
C ILE A 242 -6.32 -7.32 -3.07
N ASP A 243 -5.89 -7.54 -4.32
CA ASP A 243 -6.71 -8.20 -5.34
C ASP A 243 -7.13 -9.61 -4.90
N VAL A 244 -6.18 -10.39 -4.34
CA VAL A 244 -6.44 -11.72 -3.77
C VAL A 244 -7.46 -11.63 -2.65
N TRP A 245 -7.26 -10.73 -1.70
CA TRP A 245 -8.16 -10.56 -0.57
C TRP A 245 -9.58 -10.19 -1.03
N VAL A 246 -9.70 -9.20 -1.92
CA VAL A 246 -10.98 -8.73 -2.47
C VAL A 246 -11.67 -9.85 -3.25
N TYR A 247 -10.95 -10.59 -4.09
CA TYR A 247 -11.49 -11.70 -4.84
C TYR A 247 -12.05 -12.80 -3.94
N GLN A 248 -11.37 -13.11 -2.83
CA GLN A 248 -11.79 -14.15 -1.90
C GLN A 248 -13.00 -13.74 -1.05
N ASN A 249 -13.15 -12.46 -0.71
CA ASN A 249 -14.07 -12.03 0.33
C ASN A 249 -15.24 -11.16 -0.14
N LEU A 250 -15.14 -10.51 -1.32
CA LEU A 250 -16.14 -9.51 -1.73
C LEU A 250 -16.96 -9.88 -2.98
N ARG A 251 -16.69 -11.00 -3.64
CA ARG A 251 -17.38 -11.36 -4.90
C ARG A 251 -18.90 -11.46 -4.77
N ASP A 252 -19.36 -11.97 -3.64
CA ASP A 252 -20.76 -12.28 -3.38
C ASP A 252 -21.41 -11.25 -2.42
N GLU A 253 -20.73 -10.11 -2.19
CA GLU A 253 -21.16 -9.07 -1.28
C GLU A 253 -21.76 -7.88 -2.06
N GLU A 254 -22.72 -7.17 -1.45
CA GLU A 254 -23.38 -6.02 -2.06
C GLU A 254 -22.69 -4.69 -1.70
N TYR A 255 -22.08 -4.61 -0.51
CA TYR A 255 -21.40 -3.40 -0.04
C TYR A 255 -20.22 -3.70 0.88
N LEU A 256 -19.29 -2.75 1.00
CA LEU A 256 -18.07 -2.87 1.80
C LEU A 256 -18.39 -2.64 3.30
N LYS A 257 -18.75 -3.72 4.02
CA LYS A 257 -19.05 -3.73 5.45
C LYS A 257 -17.84 -3.32 6.29
N TYR A 258 -18.10 -2.91 7.54
CA TYR A 258 -17.06 -2.56 8.50
C TYR A 258 -16.00 -3.66 8.71
N GLU A 259 -16.45 -4.91 8.85
CA GLU A 259 -15.56 -6.06 9.08
C GLU A 259 -14.57 -6.22 7.92
N PHE A 260 -15.01 -5.99 6.68
CA PHE A 260 -14.15 -6.06 5.50
C PHE A 260 -13.14 -4.92 5.45
N ARG A 261 -13.56 -3.69 5.82
CA ARG A 261 -12.63 -2.55 5.91
C ARG A 261 -11.55 -2.80 6.97
N LEU A 262 -11.94 -3.35 8.13
CA LEU A 262 -11.01 -3.72 9.19
C LEU A 262 -10.02 -4.80 8.69
N ALA A 263 -10.53 -5.85 8.04
CA ALA A 263 -9.68 -6.92 7.50
C ALA A 263 -8.76 -6.43 6.37
N LEU A 264 -9.21 -5.49 5.52
CA LEU A 264 -8.35 -4.84 4.52
C LEU A 264 -7.19 -4.07 5.15
N THR A 265 -7.40 -3.40 6.31
CA THR A 265 -6.27 -2.76 7.02
C THR A 265 -5.27 -3.80 7.55
N ASP A 266 -5.74 -4.99 7.91
CA ASP A 266 -4.90 -6.06 8.45
C ASP A 266 -4.07 -6.78 7.37
N THR A 267 -4.38 -6.60 6.08
CA THR A 267 -3.60 -7.18 4.98
C THR A 267 -2.12 -6.82 5.01
N LEU A 268 -1.75 -5.68 5.59
CA LEU A 268 -0.35 -5.26 5.76
C LEU A 268 0.40 -6.10 6.81
N ASN A 269 -0.31 -6.82 7.69
CA ASN A 269 0.24 -7.75 8.67
C ASN A 269 0.32 -9.17 8.13
N ALA A 270 -0.38 -9.50 7.03
CA ALA A 270 -0.29 -10.79 6.36
C ALA A 270 1.17 -11.16 6.07
N LYS A 271 1.50 -12.45 6.17
CA LYS A 271 2.84 -12.94 5.90
C LYS A 271 3.00 -13.27 4.43
N ILE A 272 4.13 -12.88 3.87
CA ILE A 272 4.53 -13.23 2.49
C ILE A 272 6.00 -13.59 2.45
N ARG A 273 6.39 -14.35 1.43
CA ARG A 273 7.80 -14.61 1.14
C ARG A 273 8.39 -13.46 0.32
N TYR A 274 9.50 -12.91 0.83
CA TYR A 274 10.32 -11.91 0.14
C TYR A 274 11.78 -12.40 0.08
N GLY A 275 12.23 -12.75 -1.11
CA GLY A 275 13.50 -13.45 -1.29
C GLY A 275 13.51 -14.83 -0.60
N LYS A 276 14.36 -15.00 0.41
CA LYS A 276 14.49 -16.27 1.17
C LYS A 276 13.74 -16.27 2.51
N GLU A 277 13.10 -15.16 2.87
CA GLU A 277 12.50 -14.96 4.19
C GLU A 277 10.99 -14.82 4.09
N THR A 278 10.27 -15.31 5.10
CA THR A 278 8.85 -15.01 5.32
C THR A 278 8.76 -13.87 6.34
N CYS A 279 8.03 -12.82 5.99
CA CYS A 279 7.85 -11.64 6.83
C CYS A 279 6.49 -10.98 6.55
N SER A 280 6.10 -10.02 7.38
CA SER A 280 4.87 -9.27 7.10
C SER A 280 4.98 -8.44 5.80
N VAL A 281 3.84 -8.15 5.18
CA VAL A 281 3.77 -7.27 3.98
C VAL A 281 4.48 -5.94 4.23
N THR A 282 4.26 -5.33 5.41
CA THR A 282 4.93 -4.09 5.82
C THR A 282 6.46 -4.22 5.79
N VAL A 283 7.00 -5.31 6.33
CA VAL A 283 8.45 -5.57 6.34
C VAL A 283 8.96 -5.87 4.93
N ALA A 284 8.20 -6.59 4.12
CA ALA A 284 8.54 -6.85 2.72
C ALA A 284 8.61 -5.55 1.91
N MET A 285 7.67 -4.62 2.12
CA MET A 285 7.68 -3.29 1.49
C MET A 285 8.92 -2.47 1.87
N ASP A 286 9.33 -2.48 3.14
CA ASP A 286 10.56 -1.80 3.58
C ASP A 286 11.80 -2.40 2.93
N LYS A 287 11.93 -3.74 2.92
CA LYS A 287 13.03 -4.45 2.26
C LYS A 287 13.06 -4.20 0.75
N TYR A 288 11.87 -4.10 0.13
CA TYR A 288 11.73 -3.80 -1.30
C TYR A 288 12.25 -2.39 -1.62
N VAL A 289 11.88 -1.37 -0.85
CA VAL A 289 12.39 0.00 -1.03
C VAL A 289 13.91 0.05 -0.78
N LYS A 290 14.44 -0.70 0.18
CA LYS A 290 15.90 -0.85 0.37
C LYS A 290 16.58 -1.47 -0.85
N GLY A 291 15.99 -2.53 -1.42
CA GLY A 291 16.47 -3.16 -2.64
C GLY A 291 16.47 -2.19 -3.82
N PHE A 292 15.37 -1.46 -4.01
CA PHE A 292 15.24 -0.40 -5.01
C PHE A 292 16.35 0.66 -4.90
N LEU A 293 16.61 1.17 -3.69
CA LEU A 293 17.68 2.15 -3.45
C LEU A 293 19.07 1.60 -3.80
N LYS A 294 19.33 0.32 -3.52
CA LYS A 294 20.60 -0.34 -3.92
C LYS A 294 20.74 -0.46 -5.42
N CYS A 295 19.66 -0.74 -6.14
CA CYS A 295 19.71 -0.76 -7.61
C CYS A 295 20.14 0.60 -8.17
N ILE A 296 19.73 1.70 -7.52
CA ILE A 296 20.11 3.05 -7.95
C ILE A 296 21.56 3.38 -7.56
N SER A 297 21.95 3.15 -6.29
CA SER A 297 23.25 3.57 -5.78
C SER A 297 24.40 2.68 -6.29
N ASP A 298 24.19 1.38 -6.22
CA ASP A 298 25.27 0.39 -6.41
C ASP A 298 25.14 -0.34 -7.76
N LYS A 299 24.05 -0.08 -8.52
CA LYS A 299 23.64 -0.84 -9.71
C LYS A 299 23.45 -2.35 -9.42
N ASP A 300 23.24 -2.70 -8.15
CA ASP A 300 23.06 -4.07 -7.66
C ASP A 300 21.58 -4.44 -7.56
N THR A 301 21.14 -5.34 -8.43
CA THR A 301 19.75 -5.86 -8.43
C THR A 301 19.59 -7.13 -7.60
N SER A 302 20.65 -7.68 -7.01
CA SER A 302 20.67 -9.00 -6.36
C SER A 302 19.77 -9.12 -5.14
N LYS A 303 19.37 -7.99 -4.54
CA LYS A 303 18.47 -7.90 -3.36
C LYS A 303 17.14 -7.23 -3.66
N PHE A 304 16.84 -7.00 -4.92
CA PHE A 304 15.58 -6.45 -5.36
C PHE A 304 14.69 -7.59 -5.86
N TYR A 305 13.90 -8.16 -4.93
CA TYR A 305 13.09 -9.33 -5.19
C TYR A 305 11.63 -8.96 -5.49
N CYS A 306 10.94 -9.83 -6.23
CA CYS A 306 9.50 -9.80 -6.33
C CYS A 306 8.87 -10.25 -4.99
N PRO A 307 7.91 -9.51 -4.42
CA PRO A 307 7.10 -10.04 -3.32
C PRO A 307 6.25 -11.20 -3.84
N MET A 308 6.31 -12.37 -3.21
CA MET A 308 5.62 -13.57 -3.71
C MET A 308 4.17 -13.59 -3.23
N VAL A 309 3.27 -13.01 -4.00
CA VAL A 309 1.84 -12.93 -3.65
C VAL A 309 1.19 -14.30 -3.48
N SER A 310 1.62 -15.30 -4.26
CA SER A 310 1.16 -16.69 -4.11
C SER A 310 1.50 -17.34 -2.76
N SER A 311 2.35 -16.72 -1.96
CA SER A 311 2.71 -17.21 -0.62
C SER A 311 1.98 -16.45 0.50
N VAL A 312 0.96 -15.66 0.20
CA VAL A 312 0.28 -14.84 1.21
C VAL A 312 -0.46 -15.72 2.21
N GLU A 313 -0.22 -15.46 3.50
CA GLU A 313 -0.91 -16.07 4.63
C GLU A 313 -1.56 -14.95 5.45
N TRP A 314 -2.88 -14.99 5.55
CA TRP A 314 -3.65 -13.99 6.30
C TRP A 314 -3.47 -14.19 7.81
N SER A 315 -3.38 -13.10 8.57
CA SER A 315 -3.23 -13.09 10.03
C SER A 315 -4.55 -13.38 10.78
#